data_545069cc680754c588f8e4fafcf2d925
#
_entry.id   545069cc680754c588f8e4fafcf2d925
#
_cell.length_a   1.000
_cell.length_b   1.000
_cell.length_c   1.000
_cell.angle_alpha   90.00
_cell.angle_beta   90.00
_cell.angle_gamma   90.00
#
_symmetry.space_group_name_H-M   'P 1'
#
loop_
_entity.id
_entity.type
_entity.pdbx_description
1 polymer ?
#
loop_
_entity_poly.entity_id
_entity_poly.type
_entity_poly.pdbx_seq_one_letter_code
_entity_poly.pdbx_strand_id
1 'polypeptide(L)'
;SFRKQIDIARLALKENQRAYSPTLSFRWGYYLSQITNTEGSTLKNRSYGPQIGGTLSIPIYNGGETKRKISIAKKELQSAEYDLENVKLQMNTELQNTLTDFENQQRLLLIEKENNLLARENIEISLQRLRLGQTTSLEVHLAQESYVQSSTRLINFEYNLKIAETRLKQLVASL
;
A
#
# COMPACT_ATOMS: atom_id res chain seq x y z
N SER A 1 -3.48 -6.89 0.02
CA SER A 1 -2.29 -7.39 0.69
C SER A 1 -1.45 -8.20 -0.30
N PHE A 2 -0.21 -7.80 -0.52
CA PHE A 2 0.73 -8.42 -1.48
C PHE A 2 0.98 -9.91 -1.20
N ARG A 3 0.93 -10.34 0.07
CA ARG A 3 1.04 -11.77 0.43
C ARG A 3 -0.07 -12.61 -0.22
N LYS A 4 -1.30 -12.10 -0.25
CA LYS A 4 -2.42 -12.79 -0.92
C LYS A 4 -2.25 -12.87 -2.44
N GLN A 5 -1.62 -11.87 -3.06
CA GLN A 5 -1.29 -11.91 -4.50
C GLN A 5 -0.28 -13.02 -4.82
N ILE A 6 0.75 -13.20 -4.00
CA ILE A 6 1.69 -14.31 -4.15
C ILE A 6 0.98 -15.65 -4.00
N ASP A 7 0.06 -15.79 -3.03
CA ASP A 7 -0.70 -17.02 -2.85
C ASP A 7 -1.60 -17.32 -4.06
N ILE A 8 -2.24 -16.29 -4.64
CA ILE A 8 -3.03 -16.43 -5.88
C ILE A 8 -2.15 -16.86 -7.05
N ALA A 9 -0.99 -16.21 -7.25
CA ALA A 9 -0.06 -16.58 -8.32
C ALA A 9 0.48 -18.01 -8.14
N ARG A 10 0.74 -18.44 -6.90
CA ARG A 10 1.15 -19.82 -6.57
C ARG A 10 0.05 -20.84 -6.86
N LEU A 11 -1.20 -20.50 -6.57
CA LEU A 11 -2.35 -21.36 -6.91
C LEU A 11 -2.54 -21.45 -8.41
N ALA A 12 -2.43 -20.34 -9.15
CA ALA A 12 -2.51 -20.31 -10.61
C ALA A 12 -1.40 -21.16 -11.25
N LEU A 13 -0.18 -21.13 -10.70
CA LEU A 13 0.89 -22.01 -11.15
C LEU A 13 0.54 -23.50 -10.92
N LYS A 14 0.03 -23.84 -9.74
CA LYS A 14 -0.41 -25.23 -9.44
C LYS A 14 -1.54 -25.69 -10.36
N GLU A 15 -2.49 -24.83 -10.65
CA GLU A 15 -3.58 -25.10 -11.58
C GLU A 15 -3.05 -25.43 -12.98
N ASN A 16 -2.16 -24.56 -13.51
CA ASN A 16 -1.54 -24.80 -14.82
C ASN A 16 -0.68 -26.10 -14.85
N GLN A 17 -0.01 -26.46 -13.74
CA GLN A 17 0.71 -27.73 -13.64
C GLN A 17 -0.21 -28.95 -13.67
N ARG A 18 -1.41 -28.82 -13.09
CA ARG A 18 -2.42 -29.89 -13.11
C ARG A 18 -3.13 -30.05 -14.44
N ALA A 19 -2.96 -29.13 -15.39
CA ALA A 19 -3.49 -29.26 -16.75
C ALA A 19 -2.97 -30.48 -17.53
N TYR A 20 -1.91 -31.14 -17.04
CA TYR A 20 -1.44 -32.44 -17.55
C TYR A 20 -2.21 -33.63 -16.94
N SER A 21 -3.01 -33.43 -15.91
CA SER A 21 -3.74 -34.51 -15.24
C SER A 21 -5.02 -34.85 -16.02
N PRO A 22 -5.45 -36.14 -16.00
CA PRO A 22 -6.74 -36.50 -16.54
C PRO A 22 -7.88 -35.77 -15.84
N THR A 23 -8.88 -35.36 -16.59
CA THR A 23 -10.13 -34.78 -16.08
C THR A 23 -11.28 -35.76 -16.25
N LEU A 24 -12.03 -36.01 -15.17
CA LEU A 24 -13.20 -36.80 -15.15
C LEU A 24 -14.41 -35.90 -14.93
N SER A 25 -15.33 -35.88 -15.88
CA SER A 25 -16.58 -35.12 -15.79
C SER A 25 -17.78 -36.03 -15.80
N PHE A 26 -18.71 -35.81 -14.88
CA PHE A 26 -19.99 -36.47 -14.84
C PHE A 26 -21.08 -35.50 -15.27
N ARG A 27 -21.97 -35.96 -16.15
CA ARG A 27 -23.17 -35.26 -16.57
C ARG A 27 -24.36 -36.12 -16.24
N TRP A 28 -25.31 -35.56 -15.54
CA TRP A 28 -26.60 -36.16 -15.29
C TRP A 28 -27.69 -35.16 -15.62
N GLY A 29 -28.81 -35.61 -16.11
CA GLY A 29 -29.93 -34.77 -16.47
C GLY A 29 -31.17 -35.59 -16.83
N TYR A 30 -32.29 -34.93 -16.93
CA TYR A 30 -33.52 -35.47 -17.45
C TYR A 30 -33.91 -34.64 -18.67
N TYR A 31 -34.08 -35.30 -19.82
CA TYR A 31 -34.45 -34.59 -21.03
C TYR A 31 -35.92 -34.84 -21.39
N LEU A 32 -36.56 -33.82 -21.92
CA LEU A 32 -37.89 -33.83 -22.50
C LEU A 32 -37.77 -33.23 -23.89
N SER A 33 -38.10 -34.00 -24.91
CA SER A 33 -38.14 -33.54 -26.30
C SER A 33 -39.49 -33.85 -26.91
N GLN A 34 -40.11 -32.86 -27.53
CA GLN A 34 -41.33 -33.03 -28.32
C GLN A 34 -41.10 -32.41 -29.70
N ILE A 35 -41.13 -33.26 -30.71
CA ILE A 35 -41.05 -32.86 -32.13
C ILE A 35 -42.42 -33.01 -32.76
N THR A 36 -42.94 -31.92 -33.33
CA THR A 36 -44.22 -31.92 -34.06
C THR A 36 -43.92 -31.53 -35.51
N ASN A 37 -44.08 -32.47 -36.44
CA ASN A 37 -43.98 -32.18 -37.87
C ASN A 37 -45.36 -31.92 -38.44
N THR A 38 -45.50 -30.78 -39.15
CA THR A 38 -46.82 -30.31 -39.64
C THR A 38 -47.03 -30.55 -41.13
N GLU A 39 -46.05 -31.12 -41.84
CA GLU A 39 -46.16 -31.40 -43.28
C GLU A 39 -46.62 -32.86 -43.52
N GLY A 40 -47.84 -32.99 -43.90
CA GLY A 40 -48.42 -34.20 -44.51
C GLY A 40 -48.95 -35.31 -43.58
N SER A 41 -48.48 -35.48 -42.42
CA SER A 41 -48.98 -36.36 -41.36
C SER A 41 -48.51 -35.87 -39.98
N THR A 42 -49.40 -35.63 -39.06
CA THR A 42 -49.09 -35.12 -37.74
C THR A 42 -48.41 -36.20 -36.88
N LEU A 43 -47.13 -36.41 -37.09
CA LEU A 43 -46.34 -37.30 -36.23
C LEU A 43 -45.81 -36.49 -35.03
N LYS A 44 -46.41 -36.74 -33.87
CA LYS A 44 -45.91 -36.25 -32.57
C LYS A 44 -44.92 -37.27 -32.04
N ASN A 45 -43.64 -36.93 -32.05
CA ASN A 45 -42.63 -37.71 -31.37
C ASN A 45 -42.33 -37.08 -30.04
N ARG A 46 -42.59 -37.76 -28.94
CA ARG A 46 -42.31 -37.33 -27.56
C ARG A 46 -41.30 -38.31 -26.96
N SER A 47 -40.13 -37.79 -26.68
CA SER A 47 -39.04 -38.53 -26.05
C SER A 47 -38.71 -37.91 -24.70
N TYR A 48 -38.60 -38.72 -23.69
CA TYR A 48 -38.21 -38.27 -22.33
C TYR A 48 -37.46 -39.38 -21.61
N GLY A 49 -36.51 -38.97 -20.75
CA GLY A 49 -35.78 -39.96 -19.97
C GLY A 49 -34.59 -39.35 -19.19
N PRO A 50 -34.07 -40.14 -18.25
CA PRO A 50 -32.82 -39.78 -17.58
C PRO A 50 -31.65 -39.94 -18.55
N GLN A 51 -30.72 -39.01 -18.49
CA GLN A 51 -29.45 -39.04 -19.20
C GLN A 51 -28.31 -39.00 -18.19
N ILE A 52 -27.47 -40.01 -18.20
CA ILE A 52 -26.26 -40.10 -17.38
C ILE A 52 -25.07 -40.35 -18.30
N GLY A 53 -24.03 -39.59 -18.14
CA GLY A 53 -22.81 -39.76 -18.93
C GLY A 53 -21.58 -39.43 -18.11
N GLY A 54 -20.51 -40.16 -18.33
CA GLY A 54 -19.16 -39.89 -17.79
C GLY A 54 -18.18 -39.70 -18.93
N THR A 55 -17.33 -38.66 -18.85
CA THR A 55 -16.28 -38.40 -19.83
C THR A 55 -14.95 -38.32 -19.12
N LEU A 56 -13.99 -39.18 -19.48
CA LEU A 56 -12.60 -39.12 -19.07
C LEU A 56 -11.79 -38.49 -20.21
N SER A 57 -11.17 -37.33 -19.95
CA SER A 57 -10.32 -36.64 -20.92
C SER A 57 -8.88 -36.66 -20.44
N ILE A 58 -8.01 -37.19 -21.28
CA ILE A 58 -6.57 -37.29 -21.00
C ILE A 58 -5.83 -36.46 -22.06
N PRO A 59 -5.21 -35.29 -21.69
CA PRO A 59 -4.47 -34.51 -22.66
C PRO A 59 -3.14 -35.22 -22.97
N ILE A 60 -2.95 -35.66 -24.22
CA ILE A 60 -1.74 -36.33 -24.67
C ILE A 60 -0.73 -35.29 -25.19
N TYR A 61 -1.17 -34.38 -26.05
CA TYR A 61 -0.34 -33.34 -26.62
C TYR A 61 -1.19 -32.13 -27.05
N ASN A 62 -0.74 -30.94 -26.69
CA ASN A 62 -1.41 -29.68 -27.02
C ASN A 62 -0.49 -28.62 -27.62
N GLY A 63 0.51 -29.04 -28.44
CA GLY A 63 1.42 -28.11 -29.10
C GLY A 63 2.33 -27.31 -28.17
N GLY A 64 2.56 -27.81 -26.94
CA GLY A 64 3.41 -27.12 -25.96
C GLY A 64 2.70 -25.96 -25.19
N GLU A 65 1.41 -25.78 -25.39
CA GLU A 65 0.61 -24.69 -24.78
C GLU A 65 0.64 -24.76 -23.24
N THR A 66 0.47 -25.97 -22.66
CA THR A 66 0.55 -26.15 -21.20
C THR A 66 1.94 -25.78 -20.66
N LYS A 67 3.02 -26.15 -21.35
CA LYS A 67 4.38 -25.80 -20.97
C LYS A 67 4.58 -24.28 -21.00
N ARG A 68 4.05 -23.60 -22.01
CA ARG A 68 4.08 -22.14 -22.15
C ARG A 68 3.32 -21.48 -20.99
N LYS A 69 2.09 -21.93 -20.68
CA LYS A 69 1.28 -21.41 -19.56
C LYS A 69 1.97 -21.58 -18.21
N ILE A 70 2.61 -22.73 -17.95
CA ILE A 70 3.38 -22.95 -16.74
C ILE A 70 4.58 -21.99 -16.67
N SER A 71 5.26 -21.76 -17.77
CA SER A 71 6.39 -20.83 -17.81
C SER A 71 5.93 -19.39 -17.53
N ILE A 72 4.82 -18.96 -18.09
CA ILE A 72 4.21 -17.66 -17.82
C ILE A 72 3.83 -17.55 -16.33
N ALA A 73 3.07 -18.51 -15.79
CA ALA A 73 2.66 -18.51 -14.38
C ALA A 73 3.84 -18.50 -13.40
N LYS A 74 4.97 -19.17 -13.76
CA LYS A 74 6.21 -19.06 -12.98
C LYS A 74 6.77 -17.65 -12.96
N LYS A 75 6.75 -16.95 -14.10
CA LYS A 75 7.22 -15.57 -14.19
C LYS A 75 6.32 -14.59 -13.46
N GLU A 76 5.02 -14.82 -13.51
CA GLU A 76 4.03 -14.05 -12.75
C GLU A 76 4.22 -14.21 -11.23
N LEU A 77 4.47 -15.44 -10.76
CA LEU A 77 4.81 -15.68 -9.36
C LEU A 77 6.10 -14.94 -8.96
N GLN A 78 7.15 -15.05 -9.78
CA GLN A 78 8.42 -14.36 -9.55
C GLN A 78 8.25 -12.84 -9.53
N SER A 79 7.43 -12.29 -10.43
CA SER A 79 7.10 -10.86 -10.43
C SER A 79 6.39 -10.44 -9.14
N ALA A 80 5.39 -11.20 -8.69
CA ALA A 80 4.68 -10.91 -7.45
C ALA A 80 5.59 -10.98 -6.20
N GLU A 81 6.59 -11.86 -6.20
CA GLU A 81 7.61 -11.95 -5.14
C GLU A 81 8.51 -10.71 -5.14
N TYR A 82 8.97 -10.24 -6.32
CA TYR A 82 9.75 -9.01 -6.43
C TYR A 82 8.94 -7.76 -6.06
N ASP A 83 7.66 -7.71 -6.41
CA ASP A 83 6.78 -6.61 -6.01
C ASP A 83 6.67 -6.50 -4.48
N LEU A 84 6.55 -7.63 -3.78
CA LEU A 84 6.57 -7.65 -2.32
C LEU A 84 7.91 -7.16 -1.76
N GLU A 85 9.03 -7.59 -2.35
CA GLU A 85 10.36 -7.16 -1.92
C GLU A 85 10.56 -5.66 -2.13
N ASN A 86 10.15 -5.12 -3.27
CA ASN A 86 10.17 -3.68 -3.55
C ASN A 86 9.34 -2.88 -2.54
N VAL A 87 8.13 -3.33 -2.21
CA VAL A 87 7.30 -2.65 -1.22
C VAL A 87 7.95 -2.67 0.16
N LYS A 88 8.55 -3.79 0.57
CA LYS A 88 9.30 -3.85 1.85
C LYS A 88 10.49 -2.89 1.87
N LEU A 89 11.22 -2.79 0.75
CA LEU A 89 12.34 -1.86 0.63
C LEU A 89 11.88 -0.41 0.71
N GLN A 90 10.80 -0.06 0.01
CA GLN A 90 10.20 1.27 0.06
C GLN A 90 9.74 1.64 1.48
N MET A 91 9.03 0.74 2.16
CA MET A 91 8.58 0.96 3.54
C MET A 91 9.74 1.15 4.50
N ASN A 92 10.81 0.36 4.36
CA ASN A 92 12.00 0.49 5.20
C ASN A 92 12.71 1.84 4.96
N THR A 93 12.82 2.25 3.71
CA THR A 93 13.42 3.55 3.34
C THR A 93 12.58 4.70 3.88
N GLU A 94 11.26 4.63 3.75
CA GLU A 94 10.35 5.65 4.27
C GLU A 94 10.40 5.73 5.81
N LEU A 95 10.48 4.58 6.49
CA LEU A 95 10.65 4.53 7.94
C LEU A 95 11.96 5.20 8.37
N GLN A 96 13.08 4.89 7.71
CA GLN A 96 14.37 5.50 8.03
C GLN A 96 14.36 7.02 7.78
N ASN A 97 13.80 7.47 6.66
CA ASN A 97 13.68 8.89 6.36
C ASN A 97 12.82 9.61 7.41
N THR A 98 11.68 9.05 7.76
CA THR A 98 10.77 9.64 8.76
C THR A 98 11.39 9.67 10.16
N LEU A 99 12.18 8.64 10.52
CA LEU A 99 12.92 8.63 11.79
C LEU A 99 14.00 9.71 11.81
N THR A 100 14.76 9.84 10.74
CA THR A 100 15.78 10.88 10.59
C THR A 100 15.17 12.28 10.65
N ASP A 101 14.03 12.49 10.00
CA ASP A 101 13.29 13.75 10.07
C ASP A 101 12.82 14.06 11.50
N PHE A 102 12.29 13.07 12.21
CA PHE A 102 11.89 13.24 13.61
C PHE A 102 13.08 13.63 14.51
N GLU A 103 14.20 12.94 14.40
CA GLU A 103 15.41 13.24 15.17
C GLU A 103 15.96 14.65 14.86
N ASN A 104 15.92 15.05 13.57
CA ASN A 104 16.33 16.39 13.16
C ASN A 104 15.41 17.47 13.72
N GLN A 105 14.07 17.28 13.66
CA GLN A 105 13.13 18.23 14.23
C GLN A 105 13.30 18.33 15.75
N GLN A 106 13.55 17.23 16.43
CA GLN A 106 13.82 17.23 17.87
C GLN A 106 15.07 18.05 18.22
N ARG A 107 16.15 17.89 17.45
CA ARG A 107 17.40 18.64 17.63
C ARG A 107 17.22 20.12 17.34
N LEU A 108 16.53 20.47 16.26
CA LEU A 108 16.23 21.86 15.91
C LEU A 108 15.35 22.54 16.95
N LEU A 109 14.37 21.82 17.51
CA LEU A 109 13.54 22.34 18.60
C LEU A 109 14.37 22.68 19.86
N LEU A 110 15.34 21.83 20.21
CA LEU A 110 16.22 22.13 21.36
C LEU A 110 17.03 23.41 21.14
N ILE A 111 17.60 23.58 19.94
CA ILE A 111 18.35 24.79 19.56
C ILE A 111 17.44 26.04 19.60
N GLU A 112 16.22 25.92 19.07
CA GLU A 112 15.32 27.09 19.03
C GLU A 112 14.75 27.43 20.43
N LYS A 113 14.62 26.47 21.32
CA LYS A 113 14.31 26.75 22.75
C LYS A 113 15.40 27.59 23.40
N GLU A 114 16.66 27.27 23.17
CA GLU A 114 17.79 28.03 23.67
C GLU A 114 17.83 29.43 23.03
N ASN A 115 17.66 29.54 21.73
CA ASN A 115 17.58 30.82 21.02
C ASN A 115 16.44 31.71 21.54
N ASN A 116 15.29 31.15 21.82
CA ASN A 116 14.16 31.90 22.38
C ASN A 116 14.45 32.40 23.81
N LEU A 117 15.11 31.59 24.63
CA LEU A 117 15.53 32.00 25.96
C LEU A 117 16.50 33.17 25.87
N LEU A 118 17.53 33.09 25.03
CA LEU A 118 18.51 34.15 24.81
C LEU A 118 17.87 35.45 24.27
N ALA A 119 16.89 35.32 23.35
CA ALA A 119 16.16 36.47 22.83
C ALA A 119 15.32 37.16 23.92
N ARG A 120 14.74 36.38 24.85
CA ARG A 120 14.00 36.91 26.02
C ARG A 120 14.94 37.65 26.98
N GLU A 121 16.10 37.06 27.31
CA GLU A 121 17.10 37.70 28.16
C GLU A 121 17.62 39.02 27.52
N ASN A 122 17.80 39.03 26.20
CA ASN A 122 18.21 40.22 25.47
C ASN A 122 17.22 41.37 25.59
N ILE A 123 15.89 41.09 25.57
CA ILE A 123 14.87 42.13 25.83
C ILE A 123 15.03 42.67 27.27
N GLU A 124 15.17 41.80 28.26
CA GLU A 124 15.27 42.21 29.66
C GLU A 124 16.51 43.12 29.88
N ILE A 125 17.65 42.77 29.30
CA ILE A 125 18.87 43.55 29.32
C ILE A 125 18.67 44.89 28.58
N SER A 126 18.06 44.88 27.41
CA SER A 126 17.82 46.09 26.60
C SER A 126 16.89 47.06 27.33
N LEU A 127 15.85 46.58 28.02
CA LEU A 127 14.97 47.39 28.86
C LEU A 127 15.68 47.99 30.05
N GLN A 128 16.58 47.25 30.72
CA GLN A 128 17.39 47.79 31.82
C GLN A 128 18.32 48.88 31.32
N ARG A 129 19.01 48.66 30.21
CA ARG A 129 19.93 49.67 29.58
C ARG A 129 19.16 50.92 29.18
N LEU A 130 17.92 50.80 28.67
CA LEU A 130 17.08 51.91 28.31
C LEU A 130 16.75 52.76 29.56
N ARG A 131 16.39 52.10 30.69
CA ARG A 131 16.10 52.79 31.95
C ARG A 131 17.27 53.57 32.50
N LEU A 132 18.51 53.07 32.20
CA LEU A 132 19.75 53.73 32.59
C LEU A 132 20.23 54.79 31.56
N GLY A 133 19.48 55.01 30.49
CA GLY A 133 19.88 55.93 29.40
C GLY A 133 21.02 55.46 28.53
N GLN A 134 21.35 54.15 28.57
CA GLN A 134 22.50 53.55 27.89
C GLN A 134 22.15 52.94 26.53
N THR A 135 20.90 52.97 26.11
CA THR A 135 20.42 52.46 24.81
C THR A 135 19.24 53.29 24.31
N THR A 136 18.84 53.07 23.08
CA THR A 136 17.71 53.78 22.44
C THR A 136 16.45 52.92 22.46
N SER A 137 15.25 53.55 22.32
CA SER A 137 13.99 52.83 22.15
C SER A 137 13.97 51.96 20.89
N LEU A 138 14.75 52.34 19.86
CA LEU A 138 14.87 51.54 18.63
C LEU A 138 15.56 50.19 18.91
N GLU A 139 16.63 50.19 19.71
CA GLU A 139 17.29 48.93 20.06
C GLU A 139 16.40 47.98 20.87
N VAL A 140 15.60 48.53 21.80
CA VAL A 140 14.58 47.74 22.52
C VAL A 140 13.53 47.18 21.57
N HIS A 141 13.07 47.97 20.60
CA HIS A 141 12.12 47.51 19.63
C HIS A 141 12.66 46.36 18.76
N LEU A 142 13.93 46.49 18.31
CA LEU A 142 14.60 45.38 17.57
C LEU A 142 14.76 44.11 18.41
N ALA A 143 15.06 44.25 19.70
CA ALA A 143 15.12 43.09 20.61
C ALA A 143 13.74 42.42 20.80
N GLN A 144 12.66 43.22 20.88
CA GLN A 144 11.28 42.71 20.93
C GLN A 144 10.91 42.00 19.65
N GLU A 145 11.21 42.55 18.49
CA GLU A 145 10.97 41.94 17.19
C GLU A 145 11.70 40.60 17.07
N SER A 146 12.98 40.54 17.47
CA SER A 146 13.78 39.32 17.48
C SER A 146 13.16 38.24 18.37
N TYR A 147 12.64 38.61 19.54
CA TYR A 147 11.94 37.65 20.43
C TYR A 147 10.63 37.13 19.82
N VAL A 148 9.82 38.00 19.22
CA VAL A 148 8.59 37.62 18.56
C VAL A 148 8.87 36.64 17.42
N GLN A 149 9.90 36.93 16.61
CA GLN A 149 10.31 36.03 15.51
C GLN A 149 10.79 34.68 16.05
N SER A 150 11.62 34.67 17.10
CA SER A 150 12.10 33.44 17.71
C SER A 150 10.95 32.62 18.33
N SER A 151 9.98 33.29 18.99
CA SER A 151 8.80 32.63 19.53
C SER A 151 7.91 32.00 18.44
N THR A 152 7.77 32.68 17.32
CA THR A 152 7.05 32.15 16.15
C THR A 152 7.76 30.92 15.57
N ARG A 153 9.10 30.97 15.45
CA ARG A 153 9.87 29.80 14.99
C ARG A 153 9.76 28.62 15.96
N LEU A 154 9.82 28.87 17.27
CA LEU A 154 9.66 27.86 18.30
C LEU A 154 8.32 27.09 18.14
N ILE A 155 7.23 27.81 18.00
CA ILE A 155 5.90 27.20 17.78
C ILE A 155 5.88 26.37 16.50
N ASN A 156 6.49 26.86 15.41
CA ASN A 156 6.57 26.14 14.15
C ASN A 156 7.38 24.84 14.30
N PHE A 157 8.49 24.84 15.04
CA PHE A 157 9.28 23.63 15.28
C PHE A 157 8.53 22.64 16.19
N GLU A 158 7.80 23.08 17.20
CA GLU A 158 6.95 22.22 18.01
C GLU A 158 5.85 21.54 17.17
N TYR A 159 5.22 22.32 16.27
CA TYR A 159 4.23 21.79 15.35
C TYR A 159 4.82 20.77 14.36
N ASN A 160 5.98 21.08 13.76
CA ASN A 160 6.65 20.19 12.82
C ASN A 160 7.11 18.89 13.51
N LEU A 161 7.62 18.96 14.73
CA LEU A 161 7.96 17.78 15.52
C LEU A 161 6.73 16.89 15.75
N LYS A 162 5.58 17.51 16.04
CA LYS A 162 4.33 16.77 16.24
C LYS A 162 3.83 16.09 14.97
N ILE A 163 4.00 16.74 13.82
CA ILE A 163 3.71 16.13 12.50
C ILE A 163 4.63 14.93 12.27
N ALA A 164 5.94 15.08 12.49
CA ALA A 164 6.90 14.01 12.29
C ALA A 164 6.62 12.81 13.21
N GLU A 165 6.29 13.04 14.48
CA GLU A 165 5.86 12.02 15.43
C GLU A 165 4.61 11.27 14.95
N THR A 166 3.62 12.01 14.44
CA THR A 166 2.37 11.43 13.96
C THR A 166 2.59 10.56 12.72
N ARG A 167 3.44 11.02 11.78
CA ARG A 167 3.82 10.22 10.60
C ARG A 167 4.53 8.93 10.99
N LEU A 168 5.47 9.01 11.94
CA LEU A 168 6.18 7.84 12.45
C LEU A 168 5.21 6.81 13.05
N LYS A 169 4.25 7.27 13.85
CA LYS A 169 3.21 6.41 14.45
C LYS A 169 2.31 5.76 13.39
N GLN A 170 1.94 6.50 12.34
CA GLN A 170 1.14 5.97 11.23
C GLN A 170 1.90 4.87 10.47
N LEU A 171 3.18 5.06 10.18
CA LEU A 171 4.01 4.06 9.52
C LEU A 171 4.13 2.78 10.35
N VAL A 172 4.39 2.90 11.64
CA VAL A 172 4.48 1.75 12.57
C VAL A 172 3.14 1.01 12.67
N ALA A 173 2.01 1.71 12.64
CA ALA A 173 0.69 1.09 12.69
C ALA A 173 0.29 0.40 11.36
N SER A 174 0.94 0.74 10.25
CA SER A 174 0.68 0.15 8.92
C SER A 174 1.55 -1.08 8.61
N LEU A 175 2.57 -1.36 9.41
CA LEU A 175 3.46 -2.52 9.33
C LEU A 175 2.82 -3.77 9.93
#